data_724f2b4f0e0d9b56ba87b59f30fed087
#
_entry.id   724f2b4f0e0d9b56ba87b59f30fed087
#
_cell.length_a   1.000
_cell.length_b   1.000
_cell.length_c   1.000
_cell.angle_alpha   90.00
_cell.angle_beta   90.00
_cell.angle_gamma   90.00
#
_symmetry.space_group_name_H-M   'P 1'
#
loop_
_entity.id
_entity.type
_entity.pdbx_description
1 polymer ?
#
loop_
_entity_poly.entity_id
_entity_poly.type
_entity_poly.pdbx_seq_one_letter_code
_entity_poly.pdbx_strand_id
1 'polypeptide(L)'
;MMALFGVLNGVKLDPWFGAIGFGLGTVLITGGLLSSTAHLGHPERAWRALSQWKSSWLSREGVLAVATYVPLALTAWSWIVEGSLEGPFGLFAVALALLCVLTVHATAMIYATLRTISAWHNKRTVPVYLSFALLTGSVWFHALAQVFGYQTPVQAAIVAIGLLLVMFLKRSYWRTIDLTPGASTPESATGLGNIGKVRLLDNPTMTETFVQREMGFSIARRHSLKLRRL
;
A
#
# COMPACT_ATOMS: atom_id res chain seq x y z
N MET A 1 -3.64 -11.96 7.06
CA MET A 1 -2.96 -13.22 7.39
C MET A 1 -3.55 -13.90 8.62
N MET A 2 -3.56 -13.27 9.81
CA MET A 2 -4.12 -13.89 11.03
C MET A 2 -5.57 -14.38 10.87
N ALA A 3 -6.45 -13.54 10.36
CA ALA A 3 -7.85 -13.91 10.16
C ALA A 3 -8.01 -15.16 9.29
N LEU A 4 -7.27 -15.26 8.19
CA LEU A 4 -7.27 -16.45 7.33
C LEU A 4 -6.64 -17.67 8.01
N PHE A 5 -5.58 -17.48 8.80
CA PHE A 5 -4.98 -18.55 9.58
C PHE A 5 -5.98 -19.18 10.55
N GLY A 6 -6.73 -18.37 11.28
CA GLY A 6 -7.75 -18.85 12.21
C GLY A 6 -8.88 -19.63 11.54
N VAL A 7 -9.36 -19.16 10.37
CA VAL A 7 -10.42 -19.84 9.60
C VAL A 7 -9.94 -21.19 9.04
N LEU A 8 -8.68 -21.24 8.55
CA LEU A 8 -8.18 -22.43 7.86
C LEU A 8 -7.71 -23.56 8.79
N ASN A 9 -7.25 -23.23 10.00
CA ASN A 9 -6.65 -24.24 10.86
C ASN A 9 -7.60 -24.93 11.83
N GLY A 10 -8.81 -24.40 12.09
CA GLY A 10 -9.82 -25.03 12.97
C GLY A 10 -9.31 -25.38 14.39
N VAL A 11 -8.19 -24.81 14.82
CA VAL A 11 -7.51 -25.09 16.07
C VAL A 11 -7.97 -24.10 17.14
N LYS A 12 -7.96 -24.51 18.40
CA LYS A 12 -8.21 -23.62 19.54
C LYS A 12 -7.30 -22.39 19.43
N LEU A 13 -7.90 -21.22 19.27
CA LEU A 13 -7.20 -19.97 19.02
C LEU A 13 -6.60 -19.45 20.33
N ASP A 14 -5.29 -19.15 20.32
CA ASP A 14 -4.63 -18.55 21.47
C ASP A 14 -5.04 -17.08 21.61
N PRO A 15 -5.63 -16.68 22.76
CA PRO A 15 -6.08 -15.30 22.97
C PRO A 15 -4.95 -14.28 22.92
N TRP A 16 -3.76 -14.60 23.45
CA TRP A 16 -2.62 -13.69 23.46
C TRP A 16 -2.03 -13.51 22.05
N PHE A 17 -1.93 -14.57 21.29
CA PHE A 17 -1.52 -14.49 19.89
C PHE A 17 -2.49 -13.59 19.09
N GLY A 18 -3.81 -13.76 19.32
CA GLY A 18 -4.84 -12.91 18.73
C GLY A 18 -4.71 -11.45 19.18
N ALA A 19 -4.64 -11.22 20.50
CA ALA A 19 -4.59 -9.87 21.05
C ALA A 19 -3.38 -9.07 20.54
N ILE A 20 -2.19 -9.67 20.52
CA ILE A 20 -0.98 -9.01 20.03
C ILE A 20 -1.04 -8.80 18.52
N GLY A 21 -1.49 -9.80 17.74
CA GLY A 21 -1.52 -9.69 16.29
C GLY A 21 -2.56 -8.70 15.78
N PHE A 22 -3.80 -8.75 16.28
CA PHE A 22 -4.84 -7.78 15.91
C PHE A 22 -4.55 -6.40 16.52
N GLY A 23 -4.02 -6.34 17.75
CA GLY A 23 -3.60 -5.11 18.40
C GLY A 23 -2.51 -4.38 17.61
N LEU A 24 -1.44 -5.08 17.22
CA LEU A 24 -0.37 -4.53 16.39
C LEU A 24 -0.92 -4.04 15.04
N GLY A 25 -1.75 -4.85 14.37
CA GLY A 25 -2.39 -4.46 13.12
C GLY A 25 -3.22 -3.18 13.28
N THR A 26 -4.03 -3.09 14.33
CA THR A 26 -4.85 -1.91 14.64
C THR A 26 -3.99 -0.67 14.88
N VAL A 27 -2.93 -0.79 15.66
CA VAL A 27 -2.00 0.33 15.96
C VAL A 27 -1.33 0.82 14.68
N LEU A 28 -0.85 -0.08 13.82
CA LEU A 28 -0.20 0.30 12.56
C LEU A 28 -1.17 0.96 11.58
N ILE A 29 -2.39 0.44 11.44
CA ILE A 29 -3.42 1.04 10.56
C ILE A 29 -3.82 2.42 11.09
N THR A 30 -4.16 2.52 12.37
CA THR A 30 -4.58 3.78 13.00
C THR A 30 -3.47 4.83 12.95
N GLY A 31 -2.24 4.42 13.31
CA GLY A 31 -1.07 5.31 13.25
C GLY A 31 -0.80 5.81 11.83
N GLY A 32 -0.92 4.95 10.83
CA GLY A 32 -0.79 5.32 9.42
C GLY A 32 -1.86 6.32 8.97
N LEU A 33 -3.13 6.10 9.31
CA LEU A 33 -4.24 7.01 9.00
C LEU A 33 -4.09 8.37 9.70
N LEU A 34 -3.72 8.37 10.98
CA LEU A 34 -3.48 9.61 11.72
C LEU A 34 -2.29 10.39 11.15
N SER A 35 -1.20 9.69 10.84
CA SER A 35 -0.04 10.30 10.20
C SER A 35 -0.40 10.91 8.84
N SER A 36 -1.16 10.19 8.01
CA SER A 36 -1.66 10.69 6.73
C SER A 36 -2.55 11.93 6.90
N THR A 37 -3.42 11.93 7.92
CA THR A 37 -4.28 13.08 8.20
C THR A 37 -3.49 14.30 8.68
N ALA A 38 -2.44 14.10 9.46
CA ALA A 38 -1.59 15.17 9.98
C ALA A 38 -0.82 15.94 8.89
N HIS A 39 -0.63 15.34 7.71
CA HIS A 39 0.01 16.01 6.56
C HIS A 39 -0.94 16.92 5.78
N LEU A 40 -2.24 16.92 6.07
CA LEU A 40 -3.18 17.80 5.40
C LEU A 40 -2.98 19.24 5.86
N GLY A 41 -3.05 20.20 4.94
CA GLY A 41 -3.03 21.63 5.29
C GLY A 41 -4.19 22.04 6.20
N HIS A 42 -5.31 21.29 6.16
CA HIS A 42 -6.52 21.49 6.96
C HIS A 42 -7.03 20.15 7.50
N PRO A 43 -6.38 19.57 8.53
CA PRO A 43 -6.73 18.23 9.07
C PRO A 43 -8.19 18.17 9.59
N GLU A 44 -8.73 19.28 10.08
CA GLU A 44 -10.11 19.37 10.55
C GLU A 44 -11.16 19.13 9.43
N ARG A 45 -10.73 19.19 8.18
CA ARG A 45 -11.57 18.93 7.00
C ARG A 45 -11.36 17.56 6.39
N ALA A 46 -10.56 16.69 7.03
CA ALA A 46 -10.22 15.36 6.51
C ALA A 46 -11.44 14.49 6.18
N TRP A 47 -12.54 14.63 6.95
CA TRP A 47 -13.79 13.93 6.70
C TRP A 47 -14.37 14.17 5.30
N ARG A 48 -14.08 15.33 4.67
CA ARG A 48 -14.53 15.64 3.30
C ARG A 48 -13.88 14.71 2.26
N ALA A 49 -12.71 14.16 2.56
CA ALA A 49 -12.07 13.18 1.68
C ALA A 49 -12.95 11.94 1.46
N LEU A 50 -13.81 11.57 2.42
CA LEU A 50 -14.71 10.43 2.31
C LEU A 50 -15.91 10.68 1.39
N SER A 51 -16.28 11.95 1.14
CA SER A 51 -17.50 12.32 0.39
C SER A 51 -17.41 12.01 -1.11
N GLN A 52 -16.21 11.92 -1.68
CA GLN A 52 -15.98 11.73 -3.12
C GLN A 52 -15.68 10.26 -3.51
N TRP A 53 -16.19 9.30 -2.75
CA TRP A 53 -15.89 7.87 -2.94
C TRP A 53 -16.27 7.31 -4.32
N LYS A 54 -17.21 7.95 -5.03
CA LYS A 54 -17.62 7.55 -6.40
C LYS A 54 -16.56 7.87 -7.45
N SER A 55 -15.82 8.96 -7.28
CA SER A 55 -14.89 9.51 -8.30
C SER A 55 -13.42 9.46 -7.91
N SER A 56 -13.09 9.48 -6.60
CA SER A 56 -11.71 9.55 -6.10
C SER A 56 -11.23 8.24 -5.49
N TRP A 57 -10.07 7.74 -5.93
CA TRP A 57 -9.44 6.57 -5.35
C TRP A 57 -8.97 6.81 -3.92
N LEU A 58 -8.49 8.03 -3.61
CA LEU A 58 -8.15 8.44 -2.24
C LEU A 58 -9.36 8.33 -1.29
N SER A 59 -10.53 8.77 -1.78
CA SER A 59 -11.77 8.66 -1.01
C SER A 59 -12.20 7.20 -0.80
N ARG A 60 -12.06 6.36 -1.83
CA ARG A 60 -12.33 4.91 -1.73
C ARG A 60 -11.40 4.23 -0.72
N GLU A 61 -10.10 4.54 -0.75
CA GLU A 61 -9.14 4.07 0.24
C GLU A 61 -9.58 4.41 1.66
N GLY A 62 -9.92 5.69 1.92
CA GLY A 62 -10.37 6.13 3.24
C GLY A 62 -11.65 5.43 3.70
N VAL A 63 -12.64 5.28 2.83
CA VAL A 63 -13.89 4.56 3.15
C VAL A 63 -13.61 3.08 3.45
N LEU A 64 -12.80 2.40 2.64
CA LEU A 64 -12.44 1.00 2.83
C LEU A 64 -11.63 0.81 4.12
N ALA A 65 -10.68 1.70 4.40
CA ALA A 65 -9.88 1.66 5.62
C ALA A 65 -10.75 1.80 6.88
N VAL A 66 -11.68 2.74 6.89
CA VAL A 66 -12.64 2.90 8.01
C VAL A 66 -13.57 1.69 8.12
N ALA A 67 -14.09 1.19 7.00
CA ALA A 67 -14.96 0.01 6.99
C ALA A 67 -14.27 -1.25 7.53
N THR A 68 -12.93 -1.33 7.43
CA THR A 68 -12.14 -2.46 7.93
C THR A 68 -12.25 -2.64 9.44
N TYR A 69 -12.47 -1.57 10.22
CA TYR A 69 -12.53 -1.65 11.69
C TYR A 69 -13.66 -2.50 12.23
N VAL A 70 -14.81 -2.55 11.55
CA VAL A 70 -15.95 -3.35 12.01
C VAL A 70 -15.64 -4.85 11.97
N PRO A 71 -15.27 -5.46 10.83
CA PRO A 71 -14.94 -6.88 10.81
C PRO A 71 -13.63 -7.17 11.59
N LEU A 72 -12.71 -6.20 11.74
CA LEU A 72 -11.55 -6.33 12.59
C LEU A 72 -11.94 -6.52 14.06
N ALA A 73 -12.81 -5.66 14.59
CA ALA A 73 -13.27 -5.73 15.97
C ALA A 73 -14.02 -7.05 16.24
N LEU A 74 -14.92 -7.45 15.35
CA LEU A 74 -15.70 -8.68 15.50
C LEU A 74 -14.82 -9.94 15.41
N THR A 75 -13.85 -9.96 14.49
CA THR A 75 -12.90 -11.08 14.38
C THR A 75 -11.98 -11.15 15.60
N ALA A 76 -11.48 -10.02 16.07
CA ALA A 76 -10.62 -9.96 17.26
C ALA A 76 -11.38 -10.39 18.52
N TRP A 77 -12.61 -9.94 18.69
CA TRP A 77 -13.49 -10.35 19.78
C TRP A 77 -13.68 -11.87 19.80
N SER A 78 -14.11 -12.45 18.69
CA SER A 78 -14.36 -13.88 18.59
C SER A 78 -13.10 -14.70 18.84
N TRP A 79 -11.94 -14.24 18.32
CA TRP A 79 -10.67 -14.91 18.56
C TRP A 79 -10.27 -14.88 20.03
N ILE A 80 -10.34 -13.70 20.68
CA ILE A 80 -9.78 -13.46 22.01
C ILE A 80 -10.73 -13.97 23.11
N VAL A 81 -12.04 -13.74 22.94
CA VAL A 81 -13.03 -14.01 23.99
C VAL A 81 -13.68 -15.39 23.81
N GLU A 82 -14.09 -15.72 22.57
CA GLU A 82 -14.79 -16.97 22.30
C GLU A 82 -13.84 -18.12 21.95
N GLY A 83 -12.60 -17.82 21.54
CA GLY A 83 -11.60 -18.81 21.19
C GLY A 83 -11.92 -19.60 19.92
N SER A 84 -12.86 -19.12 19.10
CA SER A 84 -13.26 -19.76 17.82
C SER A 84 -13.63 -18.73 16.77
N LEU A 85 -13.57 -19.12 15.50
CA LEU A 85 -14.06 -18.34 14.35
C LEU A 85 -15.18 -19.12 13.62
N GLU A 86 -16.01 -19.83 14.36
CA GLU A 86 -17.12 -20.59 13.78
C GLU A 86 -18.31 -19.69 13.43
N GLY A 87 -19.17 -20.19 12.56
CA GLY A 87 -20.39 -19.52 12.16
C GLY A 87 -20.14 -18.15 11.49
N PRO A 88 -20.85 -17.09 11.92
CA PRO A 88 -20.75 -15.77 11.28
C PRO A 88 -19.38 -15.10 11.44
N PHE A 89 -18.62 -15.48 12.47
CA PHE A 89 -17.31 -14.88 12.74
C PHE A 89 -16.26 -15.24 11.69
N GLY A 90 -16.35 -16.43 11.09
CA GLY A 90 -15.55 -16.80 9.94
C GLY A 90 -15.79 -15.89 8.73
N LEU A 91 -17.04 -15.48 8.51
CA LEU A 91 -17.38 -14.51 7.46
C LEU A 91 -16.78 -13.14 7.72
N PHE A 92 -16.75 -12.65 8.96
CA PHE A 92 -16.10 -11.40 9.32
C PHE A 92 -14.59 -11.49 9.12
N ALA A 93 -13.96 -12.62 9.42
CA ALA A 93 -12.53 -12.82 9.17
C ALA A 93 -12.19 -12.77 7.67
N VAL A 94 -13.03 -13.38 6.82
CA VAL A 94 -12.89 -13.29 5.36
C VAL A 94 -13.14 -11.87 4.87
N ALA A 95 -14.21 -11.22 5.36
CA ALA A 95 -14.51 -9.82 5.01
C ALA A 95 -13.36 -8.88 5.40
N LEU A 96 -12.76 -9.06 6.57
CA LEU A 96 -11.56 -8.33 7.01
C LEU A 96 -10.42 -8.48 6.01
N ALA A 97 -10.11 -9.73 5.62
CA ALA A 97 -9.04 -10.00 4.67
C ALA A 97 -9.31 -9.34 3.30
N LEU A 98 -10.53 -9.42 2.80
CA LEU A 98 -10.92 -8.78 1.53
C LEU A 98 -10.83 -7.25 1.61
N LEU A 99 -11.34 -6.63 2.67
CA LEU A 99 -11.27 -5.19 2.85
C LEU A 99 -9.84 -4.68 2.96
N CYS A 100 -8.95 -5.41 3.65
CA CYS A 100 -7.53 -5.08 3.67
C CYS A 100 -6.91 -5.09 2.26
N VAL A 101 -7.18 -6.11 1.46
CA VAL A 101 -6.68 -6.19 0.08
C VAL A 101 -7.27 -5.08 -0.79
N LEU A 102 -8.57 -4.79 -0.66
CA LEU A 102 -9.23 -3.72 -1.40
C LEU A 102 -8.70 -2.32 -1.01
N THR A 103 -8.38 -2.11 0.27
CA THR A 103 -7.76 -0.86 0.74
C THR A 103 -6.40 -0.66 0.08
N VAL A 104 -5.51 -1.67 0.11
CA VAL A 104 -4.20 -1.59 -0.56
C VAL A 104 -4.35 -1.44 -2.08
N HIS A 105 -5.35 -2.10 -2.68
CA HIS A 105 -5.66 -1.90 -4.10
C HIS A 105 -6.06 -0.45 -4.39
N ALA A 106 -6.93 0.15 -3.56
CA ALA A 106 -7.34 1.55 -3.72
C ALA A 106 -6.14 2.50 -3.57
N THR A 107 -5.25 2.27 -2.60
CA THR A 107 -3.97 2.99 -2.45
C THR A 107 -3.14 2.91 -3.74
N ALA A 108 -2.95 1.71 -4.28
CA ALA A 108 -2.21 1.51 -5.51
C ALA A 108 -2.81 2.26 -6.71
N MET A 109 -4.15 2.30 -6.78
CA MET A 109 -4.88 2.99 -7.85
C MET A 109 -4.76 4.52 -7.78
N ILE A 110 -4.55 5.11 -6.59
CA ILE A 110 -4.24 6.54 -6.46
C ILE A 110 -3.05 6.88 -7.36
N TYR A 111 -1.97 6.10 -7.25
CA TYR A 111 -0.75 6.30 -8.03
C TYR A 111 -0.91 5.85 -9.48
N ALA A 112 -1.50 4.69 -9.73
CA ALA A 112 -1.65 4.14 -11.07
C ALA A 112 -2.51 5.00 -12.01
N THR A 113 -3.39 5.85 -11.47
CA THR A 113 -4.24 6.76 -12.26
C THR A 113 -3.61 8.12 -12.54
N LEU A 114 -2.46 8.45 -11.92
CA LEU A 114 -1.77 9.73 -12.11
C LEU A 114 -0.97 9.75 -13.41
N ARG A 115 -1.62 10.13 -14.50
CA ARG A 115 -1.04 10.16 -15.86
C ARG A 115 0.19 11.06 -16.00
N THR A 116 0.30 12.10 -15.18
CA THR A 116 1.40 13.07 -15.21
C THR A 116 2.74 12.48 -14.74
N ILE A 117 2.71 11.36 -14.01
CA ILE A 117 3.91 10.71 -13.47
C ILE A 117 4.02 9.32 -14.12
N SER A 118 4.78 9.22 -15.19
CA SER A 118 4.96 7.98 -15.97
C SER A 118 5.47 6.80 -15.13
N ALA A 119 6.30 7.09 -14.13
CA ALA A 119 6.78 6.07 -13.19
C ALA A 119 5.64 5.42 -12.39
N TRP A 120 4.60 6.15 -12.07
CA TRP A 120 3.46 5.66 -11.30
C TRP A 120 2.34 5.13 -12.20
N HIS A 121 2.12 5.81 -13.34
CA HIS A 121 1.10 5.44 -14.30
C HIS A 121 1.55 4.29 -15.20
N ASN A 122 1.62 3.08 -14.63
CA ASN A 122 1.92 1.88 -15.40
C ASN A 122 1.19 0.65 -14.85
N LYS A 123 1.05 -0.38 -15.70
CA LYS A 123 0.31 -1.61 -15.38
C LYS A 123 0.93 -2.43 -14.25
N ARG A 124 2.18 -2.16 -13.85
CA ARG A 124 2.89 -2.91 -12.80
C ARG A 124 2.75 -2.28 -11.42
N THR A 125 2.26 -1.06 -11.31
CA THR A 125 2.09 -0.36 -10.02
C THR A 125 1.20 -1.16 -9.09
N VAL A 126 0.01 -1.56 -9.52
CA VAL A 126 -0.94 -2.31 -8.68
C VAL A 126 -0.39 -3.68 -8.25
N PRO A 127 0.12 -4.55 -9.15
CA PRO A 127 0.73 -5.82 -8.74
C PRO A 127 1.88 -5.67 -7.76
N VAL A 128 2.72 -4.65 -7.92
CA VAL A 128 3.84 -4.38 -7.00
C VAL A 128 3.30 -4.01 -5.61
N TYR A 129 2.33 -3.10 -5.50
CA TYR A 129 1.73 -2.73 -4.21
C TYR A 129 1.14 -3.94 -3.48
N LEU A 130 0.31 -4.73 -4.17
CA LEU A 130 -0.32 -5.91 -3.59
C LEU A 130 0.71 -6.98 -3.16
N SER A 131 1.74 -7.22 -3.98
CA SER A 131 2.77 -8.19 -3.63
C SER A 131 3.61 -7.77 -2.43
N PHE A 132 3.96 -6.48 -2.31
CA PHE A 132 4.65 -5.96 -1.13
C PHE A 132 3.77 -6.05 0.12
N ALA A 133 2.49 -5.70 0.04
CA ALA A 133 1.57 -5.82 1.18
C ALA A 133 1.43 -7.27 1.67
N LEU A 134 1.30 -8.22 0.74
CA LEU A 134 1.23 -9.65 1.08
C LEU A 134 2.55 -10.16 1.67
N LEU A 135 3.70 -9.78 1.11
CA LEU A 135 5.00 -10.18 1.63
C LEU A 135 5.24 -9.63 3.03
N THR A 136 5.08 -8.30 3.23
CA THR A 136 5.32 -7.68 4.53
C THR A 136 4.37 -8.21 5.60
N GLY A 137 3.09 -8.40 5.26
CA GLY A 137 2.12 -9.02 6.15
C GLY A 137 2.47 -10.48 6.48
N SER A 138 2.99 -11.26 5.53
CA SER A 138 3.44 -12.64 5.76
C SER A 138 4.68 -12.70 6.64
N VAL A 139 5.64 -11.79 6.47
CA VAL A 139 6.85 -11.69 7.32
C VAL A 139 6.46 -11.38 8.75
N TRP A 140 5.62 -10.37 8.99
CA TRP A 140 5.14 -10.01 10.32
C TRP A 140 4.35 -11.14 10.97
N PHE A 141 3.47 -11.79 10.21
CA PHE A 141 2.72 -12.94 10.71
C PHE A 141 3.64 -14.11 11.09
N HIS A 142 4.61 -14.43 10.24
CA HIS A 142 5.58 -15.50 10.50
C HIS A 142 6.46 -15.19 11.73
N ALA A 143 6.94 -13.95 11.86
CA ALA A 143 7.71 -13.53 13.02
C ALA A 143 6.90 -13.66 14.32
N LEU A 144 5.64 -13.23 14.31
CA LEU A 144 4.75 -13.38 15.45
C LEU A 144 4.49 -14.86 15.78
N ALA A 145 4.22 -15.68 14.74
CA ALA A 145 4.03 -17.12 14.90
C ALA A 145 5.25 -17.82 15.49
N GLN A 146 6.48 -17.38 15.18
CA GLN A 146 7.70 -17.88 15.80
C GLN A 146 7.76 -17.57 17.29
N VAL A 147 7.42 -16.35 17.70
CA VAL A 147 7.41 -15.95 19.11
C VAL A 147 6.46 -16.81 19.95
N PHE A 148 5.32 -17.19 19.37
CA PHE A 148 4.31 -18.02 20.04
C PHE A 148 4.46 -19.53 19.79
N GLY A 149 5.46 -19.97 19.04
CA GLY A 149 5.66 -21.39 18.74
C GLY A 149 4.69 -21.97 17.69
N TYR A 150 3.99 -21.12 16.92
CA TYR A 150 3.02 -21.52 15.88
C TYR A 150 3.60 -21.47 14.45
N GLN A 151 4.94 -21.44 14.36
CA GLN A 151 5.60 -21.44 13.05
C GLN A 151 5.40 -22.79 12.33
N THR A 152 5.23 -22.70 11.01
CA THR A 152 5.13 -23.87 10.13
C THR A 152 6.07 -23.73 8.94
N PRO A 153 6.56 -24.84 8.36
CA PRO A 153 7.35 -24.79 7.11
C PRO A 153 6.59 -24.12 5.95
N VAL A 154 5.26 -24.24 5.93
CA VAL A 154 4.40 -23.61 4.92
C VAL A 154 4.46 -22.08 5.02
N GLN A 155 4.42 -21.52 6.22
CA GLN A 155 4.57 -20.06 6.42
C GLN A 155 5.93 -19.56 5.92
N ALA A 156 7.01 -20.27 6.23
CA ALA A 156 8.35 -19.92 5.74
C ALA A 156 8.42 -20.01 4.20
N ALA A 157 7.83 -21.05 3.60
CA ALA A 157 7.75 -21.18 2.15
C ALA A 157 6.95 -20.03 1.50
N ILE A 158 5.82 -19.61 2.10
CA ILE A 158 5.04 -18.46 1.62
C ILE A 158 5.88 -17.17 1.63
N VAL A 159 6.64 -16.93 2.69
CA VAL A 159 7.55 -15.76 2.78
C VAL A 159 8.64 -15.84 1.71
N ALA A 160 9.27 -16.99 1.52
CA ALA A 160 10.31 -17.17 0.52
C ALA A 160 9.80 -16.98 -0.93
N ILE A 161 8.65 -17.59 -1.26
CA ILE A 161 8.00 -17.43 -2.57
C ILE A 161 7.56 -15.97 -2.76
N GLY A 162 6.98 -15.35 -1.74
CA GLY A 162 6.58 -13.94 -1.74
C GLY A 162 7.77 -13.02 -2.02
N LEU A 163 8.92 -13.27 -1.41
CA LEU A 163 10.16 -12.51 -1.66
C LEU A 163 10.61 -12.61 -3.11
N LEU A 164 10.66 -13.84 -3.66
CA LEU A 164 11.03 -14.05 -5.07
C LEU A 164 10.07 -13.35 -6.02
N LEU A 165 8.77 -13.44 -5.75
CA LEU A 165 7.73 -12.76 -6.54
C LEU A 165 7.89 -11.23 -6.51
N VAL A 166 8.09 -10.66 -5.32
CA VAL A 166 8.31 -9.20 -5.16
C VAL A 166 9.57 -8.77 -5.89
N MET A 167 10.67 -9.51 -5.77
CA MET A 167 11.91 -9.21 -6.50
C MET A 167 11.68 -9.22 -8.02
N PHE A 168 10.99 -10.22 -8.53
CA PHE A 168 10.65 -10.32 -9.95
C PHE A 168 9.79 -9.16 -10.43
N LEU A 169 8.67 -8.88 -9.71
CA LEU A 169 7.76 -7.80 -10.06
C LEU A 169 8.43 -6.43 -9.96
N LYS A 170 9.26 -6.20 -8.94
CA LYS A 170 9.97 -4.93 -8.76
C LYS A 170 11.02 -4.70 -9.84
N ARG A 171 11.81 -5.73 -10.20
CA ARG A 171 12.74 -5.65 -11.33
C ARG A 171 12.02 -5.37 -12.65
N SER A 172 10.91 -6.06 -12.87
CA SER A 172 10.06 -5.85 -14.05
C SER A 172 9.46 -4.44 -14.10
N TYR A 173 9.05 -3.89 -12.95
CA TYR A 173 8.59 -2.50 -12.80
C TYR A 173 9.70 -1.50 -13.15
N TRP A 174 10.90 -1.66 -12.61
CA TRP A 174 12.03 -0.79 -12.93
C TRP A 174 12.40 -0.85 -14.41
N ARG A 175 12.46 -2.04 -14.98
CA ARG A 175 12.71 -2.19 -16.41
C ARG A 175 11.67 -1.46 -17.26
N THR A 176 10.40 -1.50 -16.88
CA THR A 176 9.34 -0.78 -17.57
C THR A 176 9.55 0.73 -17.51
N ILE A 177 9.90 1.28 -16.34
CA ILE A 177 10.17 2.71 -16.17
C ILE A 177 11.37 3.13 -17.03
N ASP A 178 12.45 2.36 -17.00
CA ASP A 178 13.70 2.70 -17.69
C ASP A 178 13.54 2.65 -19.23
N LEU A 179 12.66 1.78 -19.72
CA LEU A 179 12.40 1.63 -21.16
C LEU A 179 11.27 2.53 -21.68
N THR A 180 10.48 3.14 -20.80
CA THR A 180 9.38 4.02 -21.21
C THR A 180 9.92 5.44 -21.41
N PRO A 181 9.89 6.00 -22.63
CA PRO A 181 10.26 7.38 -22.86
C PRO A 181 9.40 8.32 -22.00
N GLY A 182 9.93 9.48 -21.63
CA GLY A 182 9.16 10.52 -20.97
C GLY A 182 7.87 10.83 -21.76
N ALA A 183 6.77 11.07 -21.05
CA ALA A 183 5.45 11.27 -21.65
C ALA A 183 5.42 12.47 -22.63
N SER A 184 6.31 13.44 -22.45
CA SER A 184 6.48 14.58 -23.36
C SER A 184 7.92 15.12 -23.28
N THR A 185 8.37 15.70 -24.38
CA THR A 185 9.59 16.53 -24.43
C THR A 185 9.19 18.01 -24.45
N PRO A 186 10.11 18.94 -24.17
CA PRO A 186 9.83 20.37 -24.33
C PRO A 186 9.27 20.71 -25.71
N GLU A 187 9.77 20.05 -26.73
CA GLU A 187 9.35 20.22 -28.11
C GLU A 187 7.90 19.76 -28.33
N SER A 188 7.53 18.57 -27.80
CA SER A 188 6.16 18.05 -27.95
C SER A 188 5.16 18.79 -27.07
N ALA A 189 5.58 19.27 -25.91
CA ALA A 189 4.71 19.99 -24.98
C ALA A 189 4.37 21.40 -25.49
N THR A 190 5.29 22.05 -26.21
CA THR A 190 5.09 23.40 -26.77
C THR A 190 4.59 23.39 -28.20
N GLY A 191 4.64 22.24 -28.89
CA GLY A 191 4.34 22.13 -30.32
C GLY A 191 5.40 22.76 -31.22
N LEU A 192 6.53 23.27 -30.69
CA LEU A 192 7.56 23.98 -31.42
C LEU A 192 8.65 23.04 -31.99
N GLY A 193 8.53 21.74 -31.79
CA GLY A 193 9.53 20.76 -32.24
C GLY A 193 9.81 20.77 -33.76
N ASN A 194 8.85 21.19 -34.58
CA ASN A 194 9.02 21.33 -36.03
C ASN A 194 9.85 22.57 -36.42
N ILE A 195 10.02 23.52 -35.49
CA ILE A 195 10.76 24.77 -35.72
C ILE A 195 12.20 24.64 -35.28
N GLY A 196 12.46 23.88 -34.22
CA GLY A 196 13.81 23.66 -33.70
C GLY A 196 13.83 23.07 -32.30
N LYS A 197 15.05 22.99 -31.70
CA LYS A 197 15.20 22.55 -30.31
C LYS A 197 14.66 23.60 -29.36
N VAL A 198 13.79 23.13 -28.44
CA VAL A 198 13.17 23.97 -27.41
C VAL A 198 14.02 23.90 -26.14
N ARG A 199 14.36 25.05 -25.57
CA ARG A 199 14.97 25.15 -24.26
C ARG A 199 14.15 26.07 -23.37
N LEU A 200 14.14 25.78 -22.08
CA LEU A 200 13.57 26.69 -21.10
C LEU A 200 14.43 27.95 -21.04
N LEU A 201 13.84 29.09 -21.29
CA LEU A 201 14.54 30.39 -21.24
C LEU A 201 14.67 30.87 -19.78
N ASP A 202 13.58 30.70 -19.02
CA ASP A 202 13.47 31.07 -17.61
C ASP A 202 12.61 30.07 -16.86
N ASN A 203 12.81 29.92 -15.56
CA ASN A 203 12.00 29.05 -14.75
C ASN A 203 10.59 29.64 -14.57
N PRO A 204 9.51 28.84 -14.69
CA PRO A 204 8.14 29.33 -14.57
C PRO A 204 7.80 29.85 -13.17
N THR A 205 8.63 29.54 -12.19
CA THR A 205 8.47 30.00 -10.81
C THR A 205 9.81 30.40 -10.23
N MET A 206 9.88 31.58 -9.59
CA MET A 206 11.11 32.05 -8.91
C MET A 206 11.39 31.27 -7.61
N THR A 207 10.38 30.65 -7.02
CA THR A 207 10.49 29.84 -5.82
C THR A 207 9.98 28.44 -6.09
N GLU A 208 10.57 27.43 -5.46
CA GLU A 208 10.06 26.05 -5.54
C GLU A 208 8.63 25.99 -5.03
N THR A 209 7.74 25.45 -5.86
CA THR A 209 6.37 25.15 -5.45
C THR A 209 6.38 23.99 -4.45
N PHE A 210 5.30 23.84 -3.66
CA PHE A 210 5.11 22.71 -2.76
C PHE A 210 5.33 21.37 -3.48
N VAL A 211 4.77 21.20 -4.67
CA VAL A 211 4.92 19.98 -5.48
C VAL A 211 6.37 19.74 -5.90
N GLN A 212 7.12 20.78 -6.29
CA GLN A 212 8.54 20.65 -6.63
C GLN A 212 9.40 20.27 -5.42
N ARG A 213 9.06 20.78 -4.24
CA ARG A 213 9.75 20.49 -2.98
C ARG A 213 9.49 19.05 -2.51
N GLU A 214 8.23 18.60 -2.54
CA GLU A 214 7.81 17.28 -2.11
C GLU A 214 8.16 16.17 -3.12
N MET A 215 7.92 16.44 -4.41
CA MET A 215 8.05 15.46 -5.49
C MET A 215 9.37 15.54 -6.24
N GLY A 216 10.09 16.65 -6.10
CA GLY A 216 11.35 16.93 -6.78
C GLY A 216 12.61 16.58 -6.00
N PHE A 217 12.54 15.66 -5.02
CA PHE A 217 13.64 15.35 -4.11
C PHE A 217 14.95 15.03 -4.85
N SER A 218 15.86 15.98 -4.86
CA SER A 218 17.07 15.96 -5.69
C SER A 218 18.08 14.88 -5.28
N ILE A 219 18.17 14.56 -3.98
CA ILE A 219 19.11 13.58 -3.43
C ILE A 219 18.75 12.17 -3.92
N ALA A 220 17.47 11.79 -3.88
CA ALA A 220 17.02 10.48 -4.37
C ALA A 220 17.29 10.31 -5.87
N ARG A 221 17.11 11.37 -6.68
CA ARG A 221 17.42 11.34 -8.12
C ARG A 221 18.92 11.19 -8.38
N ARG A 222 19.76 11.94 -7.66
CA ARG A 222 21.23 11.87 -7.78
C ARG A 222 21.77 10.49 -7.43
N HIS A 223 21.18 9.81 -6.46
CA HIS A 223 21.61 8.51 -5.97
C HIS A 223 20.73 7.33 -6.45
N SER A 224 19.85 7.54 -7.42
CA SER A 224 18.87 6.52 -7.86
C SER A 224 19.49 5.19 -8.26
N LEU A 225 20.62 5.21 -9.00
CA LEU A 225 21.32 3.99 -9.40
C LEU A 225 21.95 3.26 -8.21
N LYS A 226 22.46 3.99 -7.22
CA LYS A 226 23.02 3.40 -5.99
C LYS A 226 21.92 2.79 -5.12
N LEU A 227 20.81 3.49 -4.94
CA LEU A 227 19.66 3.02 -4.17
C LEU A 227 18.97 1.79 -4.77
N ARG A 228 19.09 1.57 -6.10
CA ARG A 228 18.57 0.36 -6.76
C ARG A 228 19.45 -0.87 -6.56
N ARG A 229 20.69 -0.70 -6.11
CA ARG A 229 21.64 -1.81 -5.86
C ARG A 229 21.62 -2.30 -4.41
N LEU A 230 21.03 -1.51 -3.51
CA LEU A 230 20.74 -1.89 -2.12
C LEU A 230 19.47 -2.72 -2.05
#